data_d81e879fd00411b368157a547e037a77
#
_entry.id   d81e879fd00411b368157a547e037a77
#
_cell.length_a   1.000
_cell.length_b   1.000
_cell.length_c   1.000
_cell.angle_alpha   90.00
_cell.angle_beta   90.00
_cell.angle_gamma   90.00
#
_symmetry.space_group_name_H-M   'P 1'
#
loop_
_entity.id
_entity.type
_entity.pdbx_description
1 polymer ?
#
loop_
_entity_poly.entity_id
_entity_poly.type
_entity_poly.pdbx_seq_one_letter_code
_entity_poly.pdbx_strand_id
1 'polypeptide(L)'
;MGKVYGYCRVSTKGQLENNSLQQQEEEIKSRYEECTIFREAYTGTKTDRPIFNEMILKLEKGDTLVVTKLDRLARNTIEGIEIIQELFQKGIAVHVLNVGLLENTTMGKFFITTLLAVAEMERNTIIERTQAGKA
;
A
#
# COMPACT_ATOMS: atom_id res chain seq x y z
N MET A 1 7.26 13.92 -17.63
CA MET A 1 7.78 12.69 -17.06
C MET A 1 7.36 12.58 -15.62
N GLY A 2 7.04 11.38 -15.19
CA GLY A 2 6.54 11.14 -13.87
C GLY A 2 7.59 11.22 -12.77
N LYS A 3 7.17 11.68 -11.61
CA LYS A 3 7.99 11.67 -10.41
C LYS A 3 7.75 10.36 -9.66
N VAL A 4 8.69 10.00 -8.81
CA VAL A 4 8.57 8.80 -7.97
C VAL A 4 8.47 9.25 -6.52
N TYR A 5 7.41 8.84 -5.85
CA TYR A 5 7.20 9.10 -4.43
C TYR A 5 7.21 7.79 -3.67
N GLY A 6 8.01 7.71 -2.62
CA GLY A 6 8.05 6.54 -1.75
C GLY A 6 7.31 6.85 -0.46
N TYR A 7 6.49 5.91 -0.01
CA TYR A 7 5.75 6.06 1.24
C TYR A 7 6.20 5.01 2.22
N CYS A 8 6.65 5.45 3.39
CA CYS A 8 7.10 4.60 4.47
C CYS A 8 6.22 4.82 5.69
N ARG A 9 5.77 3.75 6.31
CA ARG A 9 4.88 3.85 7.46
C ARG A 9 5.24 2.84 8.53
N VAL A 10 5.29 3.30 9.78
CA VAL A 10 5.43 2.42 10.95
C VAL A 10 4.51 2.89 12.04
N SER A 11 4.15 1.99 12.96
CA SER A 11 3.52 2.38 14.21
C SER A 11 4.61 2.81 15.19
N THR A 12 4.25 3.57 16.22
CA THR A 12 5.22 3.94 17.27
C THR A 12 5.84 2.71 17.92
N LYS A 13 5.11 1.61 18.02
CA LYS A 13 5.67 0.33 18.47
C LYS A 13 6.68 -0.22 17.48
N GLY A 14 6.38 -0.10 16.20
CA GLY A 14 7.23 -0.64 15.14
C GLY A 14 8.59 0.03 15.02
N GLN A 15 8.74 1.25 15.55
CA GLN A 15 10.03 1.94 15.56
C GLN A 15 11.05 1.26 16.49
N LEU A 16 10.55 0.54 17.49
CA LEU A 16 11.40 -0.20 18.40
C LEU A 16 11.80 -1.57 17.86
N GLU A 17 11.21 -1.99 16.76
CA GLU A 17 11.48 -3.24 16.09
C GLU A 17 12.28 -3.00 14.81
N ASN A 18 12.68 -4.10 14.14
CA ASN A 18 13.59 -4.04 13.00
C ASN A 18 12.96 -3.55 11.69
N ASN A 19 11.71 -3.11 11.68
CA ASN A 19 11.04 -2.59 10.50
C ASN A 19 11.00 -1.07 10.51
N SER A 20 12.14 -0.44 10.70
CA SER A 20 12.24 1.00 10.80
C SER A 20 11.89 1.70 9.49
N LEU A 21 11.55 2.98 9.60
CA LEU A 21 11.37 3.83 8.42
C LEU A 21 12.62 3.84 7.56
N GLN A 22 13.80 3.80 8.20
CA GLN A 22 15.07 3.79 7.50
C GLN A 22 15.22 2.57 6.59
N GLN A 23 14.83 1.39 7.07
CA GLN A 23 14.91 0.17 6.27
C GLN A 23 14.00 0.25 5.05
N GLN A 24 12.78 0.73 5.23
CA GLN A 24 11.85 0.92 4.13
C GLN A 24 12.39 1.91 3.11
N GLU A 25 12.93 3.03 3.58
CA GLU A 25 13.51 4.05 2.72
C GLU A 25 14.68 3.50 1.91
N GLU A 26 15.58 2.75 2.54
CA GLU A 26 16.72 2.15 1.87
C GLU A 26 16.27 1.18 0.77
N GLU A 27 15.27 0.37 1.06
CA GLU A 27 14.73 -0.59 0.10
C GLU A 27 14.12 0.12 -1.10
N ILE A 28 13.37 1.20 -0.88
CA ILE A 28 12.79 1.98 -1.96
C ILE A 28 13.89 2.65 -2.78
N LYS A 29 14.87 3.25 -2.14
CA LYS A 29 15.96 3.94 -2.83
C LYS A 29 16.88 3.00 -3.60
N SER A 30 16.95 1.75 -3.20
CA SER A 30 17.70 0.75 -3.95
C SER A 30 17.08 0.48 -5.32
N ARG A 31 15.80 0.72 -5.46
CA ARG A 31 15.08 0.57 -6.73
C ARG A 31 14.93 1.89 -7.49
N TYR A 32 14.78 3.00 -6.77
CA TYR A 32 14.55 4.32 -7.33
C TYR A 32 15.48 5.31 -6.62
N GLU A 33 16.64 5.55 -7.18
CA GLU A 33 17.62 6.46 -6.60
C GLU A 33 17.04 7.86 -6.40
N GLU A 34 16.31 8.35 -7.40
CA GLU A 34 15.71 9.68 -7.34
C GLU A 34 14.24 9.56 -7.00
N CYS A 35 13.93 9.53 -5.71
CA CYS A 35 12.55 9.52 -5.26
C CYS A 35 12.39 10.43 -4.06
N THR A 36 11.19 10.97 -3.91
CA THR A 36 10.84 11.76 -2.74
C THR A 36 10.20 10.83 -1.72
N ILE A 37 10.77 10.76 -0.53
CA ILE A 37 10.29 9.86 0.51
C ILE A 37 9.37 10.61 1.46
N PHE A 38 8.19 10.03 1.71
CA PHE A 38 7.26 10.50 2.72
C PHE A 38 7.24 9.48 3.85
N ARG A 39 7.45 9.95 5.06
CA ARG A 39 7.53 9.10 6.25
C ARG A 39 6.37 9.39 7.17
N GLU A 40 5.73 8.34 7.63
CA GLU A 40 4.61 8.47 8.54
C GLU A 40 4.72 7.50 9.70
N ALA A 41 4.58 8.03 10.92
CA ALA A 41 4.47 7.20 12.10
C ALA A 41 3.08 7.45 12.68
N TYR A 42 2.36 6.37 13.00
CA TYR A 42 1.03 6.52 13.58
C TYR A 42 1.00 5.83 14.96
N THR A 43 0.11 6.32 15.81
CA THR A 43 -0.05 5.78 17.15
C THR A 43 -1.40 5.09 17.29
N GLY A 44 -1.36 3.83 17.69
CA GLY A 44 -2.55 3.08 18.08
C GLY A 44 -3.62 2.99 17.01
N THR A 45 -4.82 3.43 17.35
CA THR A 45 -6.01 3.25 16.54
C THR A 45 -6.34 4.44 15.65
N LYS A 46 -5.49 5.46 15.61
CA LYS A 46 -5.76 6.63 14.78
C LYS A 46 -5.75 6.23 13.30
N THR A 47 -6.82 6.62 12.62
CA THR A 47 -6.98 6.36 11.20
C THR A 47 -6.40 7.49 10.33
N ASP A 48 -6.09 8.62 10.95
CA ASP A 48 -5.58 9.79 10.24
C ASP A 48 -4.16 9.52 9.74
N ARG A 49 -3.96 9.83 8.47
CA ARG A 49 -2.66 9.74 7.81
C ARG A 49 -2.38 11.05 7.10
N PRO A 50 -2.05 12.11 7.85
CA PRO A 50 -1.88 13.43 7.25
C PRO A 50 -0.77 13.47 6.19
N ILE A 51 0.31 12.73 6.40
CA ILE A 51 1.41 12.69 5.44
C ILE A 51 1.00 11.95 4.18
N PHE A 52 0.29 10.84 4.31
CA PHE A 52 -0.24 10.10 3.18
C PHE A 52 -1.20 10.97 2.37
N ASN A 53 -2.11 11.67 3.04
CA ASN A 53 -3.07 12.53 2.39
C ASN A 53 -2.39 13.68 1.65
N GLU A 54 -1.35 14.26 2.23
CA GLU A 54 -0.56 15.30 1.58
C GLU A 54 0.12 14.75 0.33
N MET A 55 0.71 13.57 0.42
CA MET A 55 1.37 12.92 -0.71
C MET A 55 0.39 12.66 -1.86
N ILE A 56 -0.79 12.15 -1.54
CA ILE A 56 -1.83 11.87 -2.54
C ILE A 56 -2.21 13.15 -3.31
N LEU A 57 -2.28 14.27 -2.60
CA LEU A 57 -2.60 15.56 -3.24
C LEU A 57 -1.50 16.02 -4.20
N LYS A 58 -0.26 15.61 -3.97
CA LYS A 58 0.89 15.98 -4.81
C LYS A 58 1.06 15.06 -6.01
N LEU A 59 0.51 13.85 -5.95
CA LEU A 59 0.63 12.89 -7.05
C LEU A 59 -0.18 13.34 -8.26
N GLU A 60 0.46 13.28 -9.42
CA GLU A 60 -0.14 13.68 -10.68
C GLU A 60 -0.07 12.54 -11.68
N LYS A 61 -0.82 12.67 -12.79
CA LYS A 61 -0.80 11.69 -13.86
C LYS A 61 0.63 11.43 -14.34
N GLY A 62 1.00 10.17 -14.41
CA GLY A 62 2.33 9.76 -14.83
C GLY A 62 3.30 9.53 -13.68
N ASP A 63 2.92 9.89 -12.47
CA ASP A 63 3.75 9.65 -11.29
C ASP A 63 3.65 8.20 -10.82
N THR A 64 4.59 7.79 -9.99
CA THR A 64 4.60 6.45 -9.41
C THR A 64 4.70 6.53 -7.91
N LEU A 65 3.84 5.79 -7.22
CA LEU A 65 3.91 5.61 -5.77
C LEU A 65 4.60 4.28 -5.47
N VAL A 66 5.58 4.29 -4.59
CA VAL A 66 6.34 3.10 -4.21
C VAL A 66 6.16 2.81 -2.74
N VAL A 67 5.81 1.57 -2.42
CA VAL A 67 5.78 1.06 -1.04
C VAL A 67 6.49 -0.29 -1.00
N THR A 68 7.02 -0.65 0.15
CA THR A 68 7.74 -1.93 0.28
C THR A 68 6.79 -3.12 0.28
N LYS A 69 5.62 -2.95 0.91
CA LYS A 69 4.61 -3.99 1.01
C LYS A 69 3.23 -3.34 0.98
N LEU A 70 2.23 -4.12 0.61
CA LEU A 70 0.85 -3.62 0.55
C LEU A 70 0.36 -3.14 1.92
N ASP A 71 0.76 -3.79 3.00
CA ASP A 71 0.36 -3.41 4.36
C ASP A 71 0.97 -2.08 4.82
N ARG A 72 1.94 -1.53 4.10
CA ARG A 72 2.44 -0.18 4.34
C ARG A 72 1.56 0.87 3.66
N LEU A 73 0.85 0.48 2.62
CA LEU A 73 -0.06 1.36 1.91
C LEU A 73 -1.41 1.48 2.63
N ALA A 74 -1.87 0.38 3.22
CA ALA A 74 -3.20 0.30 3.80
C ALA A 74 -3.20 -0.66 4.99
N ARG A 75 -4.24 -0.58 5.80
CA ARG A 75 -4.38 -1.43 6.98
C ARG A 75 -4.87 -2.83 6.66
N ASN A 76 -5.54 -2.97 5.52
CA ASN A 76 -6.03 -4.27 5.08
C ASN A 76 -6.05 -4.32 3.56
N THR A 77 -6.26 -5.51 3.02
CA THR A 77 -6.21 -5.74 1.58
C THR A 77 -7.27 -4.94 0.83
N ILE A 78 -8.49 -4.88 1.35
CA ILE A 78 -9.58 -4.16 0.70
C ILE A 78 -9.28 -2.67 0.59
N GLU A 79 -8.81 -2.07 1.67
CA GLU A 79 -8.42 -0.66 1.67
C GLU A 79 -7.29 -0.42 0.66
N GLY A 80 -6.31 -1.32 0.62
CA GLY A 80 -5.21 -1.22 -0.34
C GLY A 80 -5.68 -1.25 -1.77
N ILE A 81 -6.61 -2.13 -2.09
CA ILE A 81 -7.17 -2.24 -3.43
C ILE A 81 -7.93 -0.96 -3.81
N GLU A 82 -8.72 -0.43 -2.89
CA GLU A 82 -9.46 0.80 -3.13
C GLU A 82 -8.52 1.97 -3.42
N ILE A 83 -7.43 2.09 -2.67
CA ILE A 83 -6.44 3.13 -2.89
C ILE A 83 -5.78 2.96 -4.26
N ILE A 84 -5.39 1.75 -4.62
CA ILE A 84 -4.76 1.47 -5.90
C ILE A 84 -5.70 1.81 -7.06
N GLN A 85 -6.96 1.42 -6.96
CA GLN A 85 -7.95 1.72 -8.01
C GLN A 85 -8.15 3.23 -8.17
N GLU A 86 -8.19 3.95 -7.07
CA GLU A 86 -8.30 5.41 -7.11
C GLU A 86 -7.09 6.04 -7.78
N LEU A 87 -5.89 5.55 -7.47
CA LEU A 87 -4.67 6.04 -8.10
C LEU A 87 -4.63 5.71 -9.59
N PHE A 88 -5.09 4.53 -9.98
CA PHE A 88 -5.19 4.17 -11.39
C PHE A 88 -6.08 5.14 -12.16
N GLN A 89 -7.20 5.55 -11.58
CA GLN A 89 -8.10 6.51 -12.20
C GLN A 89 -7.42 7.85 -12.44
N LYS A 90 -6.47 8.20 -11.59
CA LYS A 90 -5.70 9.43 -11.72
C LYS A 90 -4.49 9.27 -12.65
N GLY A 91 -4.26 8.08 -13.17
CA GLY A 91 -3.13 7.82 -14.05
C GLY A 91 -1.81 7.62 -13.32
N ILE A 92 -1.88 7.20 -12.07
CA ILE A 92 -0.70 6.99 -11.21
C ILE A 92 -0.43 5.49 -11.10
N ALA A 93 0.84 5.09 -11.30
CA ALA A 93 1.25 3.70 -11.11
C ALA A 93 1.60 3.46 -9.64
N VAL A 94 1.47 2.21 -9.20
CA VAL A 94 1.81 1.81 -7.82
C VAL A 94 2.80 0.66 -7.89
N HIS A 95 3.97 0.85 -7.30
CA HIS A 95 4.97 -0.21 -7.22
C HIS A 95 5.04 -0.73 -5.80
N VAL A 96 4.54 -1.94 -5.59
CA VAL A 96 4.65 -2.65 -4.31
C VAL A 96 5.85 -3.57 -4.45
N LEU A 97 6.95 -3.29 -3.77
CA LEU A 97 8.23 -3.92 -4.05
C LEU A 97 8.24 -5.44 -3.93
N ASN A 98 7.44 -5.99 -3.03
CA ASN A 98 7.35 -7.45 -2.86
C ASN A 98 6.35 -8.11 -3.82
N VAL A 99 5.69 -7.35 -4.65
CA VAL A 99 4.70 -7.85 -5.60
C VAL A 99 5.10 -7.49 -7.03
N GLY A 100 5.25 -6.20 -7.31
CA GLY A 100 5.60 -5.71 -8.63
C GLY A 100 4.97 -4.38 -8.95
N LEU A 101 5.26 -3.88 -10.13
CA LEU A 101 4.73 -2.62 -10.62
C LEU A 101 3.30 -2.82 -11.11
N LEU A 102 2.36 -2.09 -10.52
CA LEU A 102 0.95 -2.16 -10.88
C LEU A 102 0.59 -0.88 -11.65
N GLU A 103 0.06 -1.05 -12.85
CA GLU A 103 -0.32 0.06 -13.70
C GLU A 103 -1.76 -0.13 -14.15
N ASN A 104 -2.35 0.92 -14.69
CA ASN A 104 -3.72 0.86 -15.23
C ASN A 104 -3.70 0.18 -16.60
N THR A 105 -3.36 -1.10 -16.60
CA THR A 105 -3.29 -1.96 -17.77
C THR A 105 -4.19 -3.17 -17.54
N THR A 106 -4.38 -3.96 -18.60
CA THR A 106 -5.15 -5.21 -18.48
C THR A 106 -4.56 -6.11 -17.39
N MET A 107 -3.23 -6.24 -17.36
CA MET A 107 -2.56 -7.06 -16.34
C MET A 107 -2.73 -6.49 -14.93
N GLY A 108 -2.63 -5.17 -14.79
CA GLY A 108 -2.82 -4.52 -13.50
C GLY A 108 -4.23 -4.72 -12.97
N LYS A 109 -5.23 -4.61 -13.84
CA LYS A 109 -6.62 -4.83 -13.49
C LYS A 109 -6.87 -6.30 -13.12
N PHE A 110 -6.27 -7.22 -13.85
CA PHE A 110 -6.35 -8.64 -13.54
C PHE A 110 -5.79 -8.93 -12.15
N PHE A 111 -4.65 -8.32 -11.81
CA PHE A 111 -4.02 -8.48 -10.51
C PHE A 111 -4.94 -7.97 -9.39
N ILE A 112 -5.55 -6.80 -9.58
CA ILE A 112 -6.48 -6.22 -8.62
C ILE A 112 -7.69 -7.15 -8.41
N THR A 113 -8.24 -7.69 -9.49
CA THR A 113 -9.36 -8.64 -9.42
C THR A 113 -8.96 -9.88 -8.61
N THR A 114 -7.75 -10.37 -8.82
CA THR A 114 -7.24 -11.53 -8.08
C THR A 114 -7.10 -11.21 -6.58
N LEU A 115 -6.58 -10.04 -6.25
CA LEU A 115 -6.47 -9.62 -4.84
C LEU A 115 -7.83 -9.51 -4.17
N LEU A 116 -8.82 -8.97 -4.90
CA LEU A 116 -10.19 -8.88 -4.38
C LEU A 116 -10.75 -10.26 -4.09
N ALA A 117 -10.57 -11.21 -5.00
CA ALA A 117 -11.04 -12.58 -4.82
C ALA A 117 -10.40 -13.22 -3.58
N VAL A 118 -9.09 -13.01 -3.39
CA VAL A 118 -8.39 -13.53 -2.22
C VAL A 118 -8.95 -12.91 -0.92
N ALA A 119 -9.19 -11.61 -0.92
CA ALA A 119 -9.73 -10.92 0.24
C ALA A 119 -11.13 -11.43 0.59
N GLU A 120 -11.96 -11.69 -0.42
CA GLU A 120 -13.29 -12.25 -0.21
C GLU A 120 -13.23 -13.69 0.33
N MET A 121 -12.31 -14.49 -0.18
CA MET A 121 -12.09 -15.84 0.33
C MET A 121 -11.69 -15.84 1.80
N GLU A 122 -10.79 -14.95 2.18
CA GLU A 122 -10.36 -14.82 3.57
C GLU A 122 -11.54 -14.48 4.47
N ARG A 123 -12.41 -13.57 4.03
CA ARG A 123 -13.61 -13.18 4.78
C ARG A 123 -14.57 -14.35 4.92
N ASN A 124 -14.83 -15.06 3.84
CA ASN A 124 -15.73 -16.22 3.84
C ASN A 124 -15.19 -17.33 4.75
N THR A 125 -13.90 -17.57 4.71
CA THR A 125 -13.26 -18.57 5.57
C THR A 125 -13.46 -18.23 7.06
N ILE A 126 -13.35 -16.97 7.42
CA ILE A 126 -13.58 -16.52 8.80
C ILE A 126 -15.04 -16.80 9.20
N ILE A 127 -16.00 -16.48 8.33
CA ILE A 127 -17.41 -16.72 8.59
C ILE A 127 -17.69 -18.21 8.76
N GLU A 128 -17.16 -19.03 7.88
CA GLU A 128 -17.32 -20.48 7.94
C GLU A 128 -16.79 -21.07 9.24
N ARG A 129 -15.60 -20.64 9.66
CA ARG A 129 -15.01 -21.07 10.91
C ARG A 129 -15.87 -20.70 12.11
N THR A 130 -16.46 -19.52 12.10
CA THR A 130 -17.33 -19.05 13.18
C THR A 130 -18.59 -19.91 13.24
N GLN A 131 -19.18 -20.24 12.12
CA GLN A 131 -20.37 -21.08 12.04
C GLN A 131 -20.07 -22.51 12.51
N ALA A 132 -18.94 -23.06 12.08
CA ALA A 132 -18.53 -24.39 12.48
C ALA A 132 -18.29 -24.47 14.01
N GLY A 133 -17.78 -23.40 14.60
CA GLY A 133 -17.55 -23.35 16.03
C GLY A 133 -18.82 -23.31 16.88
N LYS A 134 -19.96 -23.08 16.27
CA LYS A 134 -21.26 -23.04 16.95
C LYS A 134 -22.02 -24.35 16.91
N ALA A 135 -21.54 -25.29 16.17
CA ALA A 135 -22.21 -26.58 15.98
C ALA A 135 -22.09 -27.49 17.20
#